data_8952587059d4eacbd940311ea9f22b98
#
_entry.id   8952587059d4eacbd940311ea9f22b98
#
_cell.length_a   1.000
_cell.length_b   1.000
_cell.length_c   1.000
_cell.angle_alpha   90.00
_cell.angle_beta   90.00
_cell.angle_gamma   90.00
#
_symmetry.space_group_name_H-M   'P 1'
#
loop_
_entity.id
_entity.type
_entity.pdbx_description
1 polymer ?
#
loop_
_entity_poly.entity_id
_entity_poly.type
_entity_poly.pdbx_seq_one_letter_code
_entity_poly.pdbx_strand_id
1 'polypeptide(L)'
;IDDYFSLQYRFPKGIYSLETALWLHGLSLTIPFEPVMTFPFGTNTRPMKEAGVKPIVARKHQEIGMIKLERQAGQFISVYDIERTLVECLRTAYHVDIQVIAPAFQAYFKKGAVDYTKLYHYAQLFKVTEKLQSYVEVLS
;
A
#
# COMPACT_ATOMS: atom_id res chain seq x y z
N ILE A 1 -11.72 5.70 -19.40
CA ILE A 1 -10.30 5.57 -19.05
C ILE A 1 -10.16 5.39 -17.53
N ASP A 2 -9.34 4.44 -17.13
CA ASP A 2 -9.09 4.20 -15.72
C ASP A 2 -8.13 5.28 -15.17
N ASP A 3 -8.59 6.02 -14.15
CA ASP A 3 -7.81 7.11 -13.58
C ASP A 3 -6.50 6.62 -12.95
N TYR A 4 -6.49 5.41 -12.36
CA TYR A 4 -5.27 4.85 -11.78
C TYR A 4 -4.23 4.54 -12.84
N PHE A 5 -4.66 4.04 -14.00
CA PHE A 5 -3.75 3.81 -15.11
C PHE A 5 -3.23 5.15 -15.67
N SER A 6 -4.09 6.15 -15.82
CA SER A 6 -3.70 7.46 -16.32
C SER A 6 -2.68 8.15 -15.43
N LEU A 7 -2.89 8.10 -14.11
CA LEU A 7 -1.93 8.64 -13.13
C LEU A 7 -0.61 7.88 -13.17
N GLN A 8 -0.66 6.56 -13.29
CA GLN A 8 0.55 5.74 -13.39
C GLN A 8 1.34 6.08 -14.64
N TYR A 9 0.67 6.25 -15.76
CA TYR A 9 1.31 6.63 -17.01
C TYR A 9 2.03 7.98 -16.87
N ARG A 10 1.40 8.92 -16.18
CA ARG A 10 1.95 10.25 -15.94
C ARG A 10 3.10 10.24 -14.94
N PHE A 11 3.01 9.38 -13.92
CA PHE A 11 4.01 9.26 -12.85
C PHE A 11 4.54 7.82 -12.77
N PRO A 12 5.37 7.41 -13.74
CA PRO A 12 5.72 6.00 -13.90
C PRO A 12 6.59 5.42 -12.78
N LYS A 13 7.25 6.26 -11.98
CA LYS A 13 8.06 5.78 -10.85
C LYS A 13 7.24 5.60 -9.57
N GLY A 14 5.97 6.03 -9.56
CA GLY A 14 5.12 5.90 -8.40
C GLY A 14 4.60 4.48 -8.24
N ILE A 15 4.46 4.06 -7.00
CA ILE A 15 3.89 2.76 -6.64
C ILE A 15 2.71 3.03 -5.72
N TYR A 16 1.52 2.59 -6.11
CA TYR A 16 0.34 2.75 -5.26
C TYR A 16 0.55 2.05 -3.92
N SER A 17 0.19 2.73 -2.83
CA SER A 17 0.53 2.30 -1.48
C SER A 17 -0.58 2.62 -0.48
N LEU A 18 -0.42 2.16 0.76
CA LEU A 18 -1.29 2.43 1.90
C LEU A 18 -2.77 2.20 1.57
N GLU A 19 -3.66 3.13 1.91
CA GLU A 19 -5.11 2.96 1.73
C GLU A 19 -5.49 2.68 0.27
N THR A 20 -4.79 3.30 -0.67
CA THR A 20 -5.04 3.06 -2.09
C THR A 20 -4.71 1.62 -2.47
N ALA A 21 -3.58 1.11 -2.02
CA ALA A 21 -3.20 -0.28 -2.27
C ALA A 21 -4.17 -1.26 -1.59
N LEU A 22 -4.63 -0.96 -0.37
CA LEU A 22 -5.64 -1.77 0.30
C LEU A 22 -6.91 -1.86 -0.55
N TRP A 23 -7.38 -0.74 -1.07
CA TRP A 23 -8.57 -0.72 -1.92
C TRP A 23 -8.36 -1.48 -3.22
N LEU A 24 -7.21 -1.29 -3.86
CA LEU A 24 -6.88 -1.98 -5.13
C LEU A 24 -6.82 -3.51 -4.94
N HIS A 25 -6.40 -3.97 -3.76
CA HIS A 25 -6.38 -5.40 -3.42
C HIS A 25 -7.71 -5.93 -2.90
N GLY A 26 -8.72 -5.09 -2.80
CA GLY A 26 -10.03 -5.51 -2.28
C GLY A 26 -10.09 -5.71 -0.78
N LEU A 27 -9.13 -5.17 -0.04
CA LEU A 27 -9.06 -5.27 1.42
C LEU A 27 -9.73 -4.11 2.14
N SER A 28 -10.11 -3.07 1.41
CA SER A 28 -10.87 -1.94 1.93
C SER A 28 -12.03 -1.66 0.98
N LEU A 29 -13.20 -1.36 1.53
CA LEU A 29 -14.39 -1.01 0.77
C LEU A 29 -14.47 0.48 0.46
N THR A 30 -13.62 1.29 1.11
CA THR A 30 -13.62 2.73 0.96
C THR A 30 -12.60 3.16 -0.07
N ILE A 31 -13.05 3.86 -1.11
CA ILE A 31 -12.15 4.46 -2.10
C ILE A 31 -11.48 5.65 -1.44
N PRO A 32 -10.13 5.72 -1.41
CA PRO A 32 -9.44 6.86 -0.82
C PRO A 32 -9.78 8.16 -1.53
N PHE A 33 -9.88 9.24 -0.78
CA PHE A 33 -10.16 10.57 -1.34
C PHE A 33 -9.07 10.98 -2.35
N GLU A 34 -7.81 10.77 -1.98
CA GLU A 34 -6.67 11.01 -2.86
C GLU A 34 -5.94 9.71 -3.09
N PRO A 35 -5.56 9.39 -4.34
CA PRO A 35 -4.66 8.25 -4.57
C PRO A 35 -3.32 8.47 -3.87
N VAL A 36 -2.81 7.44 -3.19
CA VAL A 36 -1.52 7.49 -2.50
C VAL A 36 -0.50 6.74 -3.35
N MET A 37 0.61 7.39 -3.67
CA MET A 37 1.70 6.76 -4.42
C MET A 37 3.03 7.02 -3.70
N THR A 38 3.87 6.00 -3.65
CA THR A 38 5.21 6.10 -3.06
C THR A 38 6.25 6.26 -4.17
N PHE A 39 7.13 7.24 -4.00
CA PHE A 39 8.17 7.60 -4.97
C PHE A 39 9.56 7.43 -4.36
N PRO A 40 10.60 7.27 -5.19
CA PRO A 40 11.95 7.18 -4.68
C PRO A 40 12.44 8.50 -4.09
N PHE A 41 13.44 8.41 -3.22
CA PHE A 41 14.07 9.57 -2.60
C PHE A 41 14.56 10.56 -3.66
N GLY A 42 14.39 11.84 -3.40
CA GLY A 42 14.78 12.89 -4.33
C GLY A 42 13.73 13.29 -5.35
N THR A 43 12.57 12.63 -5.35
CA THR A 43 11.49 13.00 -6.26
C THR A 43 10.90 14.36 -5.90
N ASN A 44 10.71 15.22 -6.90
CA ASN A 44 9.94 16.45 -6.73
C ASN A 44 8.46 16.09 -6.70
N THR A 45 7.81 16.29 -5.56
CA THR A 45 6.43 15.85 -5.35
C THR A 45 5.37 16.85 -5.79
N ARG A 46 5.78 18.06 -6.17
CA ARG A 46 4.83 19.11 -6.54
C ARG A 46 3.89 18.74 -7.68
N PRO A 47 4.37 18.15 -8.80
CA PRO A 47 3.46 17.75 -9.87
C PRO A 47 2.40 16.73 -9.45
N MET A 48 2.76 15.83 -8.53
CA MET A 48 1.84 14.82 -8.01
C MET A 48 0.75 15.48 -7.17
N LYS A 49 1.12 16.39 -6.29
CA LYS A 49 0.16 17.14 -5.46
C LYS A 49 -0.79 17.95 -6.33
N GLU A 50 -0.29 18.59 -7.35
CA GLU A 50 -1.11 19.35 -8.29
C GLU A 50 -2.09 18.47 -9.06
N ALA A 51 -1.73 17.21 -9.27
CA ALA A 51 -2.60 16.22 -9.92
C ALA A 51 -3.57 15.54 -8.96
N GLY A 52 -3.60 15.92 -7.69
CA GLY A 52 -4.48 15.33 -6.70
C GLY A 52 -3.98 14.03 -6.10
N VAL A 53 -2.70 13.73 -6.25
CA VAL A 53 -2.07 12.53 -5.68
C VAL A 53 -1.40 12.91 -4.35
N LYS A 54 -1.55 12.05 -3.35
CA LYS A 54 -0.80 12.17 -2.10
C LYS A 54 0.52 11.42 -2.25
N PRO A 55 1.65 12.13 -2.41
CA PRO A 55 2.93 11.45 -2.60
C PRO A 55 3.58 11.11 -1.27
N ILE A 56 4.16 9.91 -1.22
CA ILE A 56 5.04 9.47 -0.16
C ILE A 56 6.42 9.35 -0.79
N VAL A 57 7.46 9.86 -0.12
CA VAL A 57 8.83 9.69 -0.59
C VAL A 57 9.54 8.72 0.35
N ALA A 58 9.99 7.60 -0.21
CA ALA A 58 10.67 6.56 0.56
C ALA A 58 12.18 6.75 0.47
N ARG A 59 12.84 6.87 1.63
CA ARG A 59 14.31 6.94 1.67
C ARG A 59 14.94 5.62 1.29
N LYS A 60 14.27 4.51 1.62
CA LYS A 60 14.77 3.15 1.39
C LYS A 60 13.63 2.25 0.97
N HIS A 61 13.96 1.18 0.26
CA HIS A 61 13.05 0.06 -0.03
C HIS A 61 11.86 0.42 -0.90
N GLN A 62 11.98 1.45 -1.73
CA GLN A 62 10.84 1.90 -2.54
C GLN A 62 10.35 0.80 -3.51
N GLU A 63 11.25 0.00 -4.08
CA GLU A 63 10.87 -1.02 -5.05
C GLU A 63 10.50 -2.38 -4.43
N ILE A 64 10.80 -2.61 -3.15
CA ILE A 64 10.59 -3.93 -2.53
C ILE A 64 9.11 -4.23 -2.43
N GLY A 65 8.69 -5.37 -2.97
CA GLY A 65 7.29 -5.79 -2.93
C GLY A 65 6.40 -5.14 -3.98
N MET A 66 6.98 -4.43 -4.94
CA MET A 66 6.20 -3.88 -6.05
C MET A 66 5.75 -5.01 -6.97
N ILE A 67 4.47 -5.02 -7.30
CA ILE A 67 3.89 -5.94 -8.28
C ILE A 67 3.14 -5.15 -9.35
N LYS A 68 2.88 -5.79 -10.47
CA LYS A 68 2.04 -5.23 -11.52
C LYS A 68 0.61 -5.75 -11.35
N LEU A 69 -0.34 -4.85 -11.40
CA LEU A 69 -1.76 -5.18 -11.30
C LEU A 69 -2.45 -4.71 -12.58
N GLU A 70 -3.17 -5.63 -13.23
CA GLU A 70 -3.93 -5.29 -14.42
C GLU A 70 -5.28 -4.67 -14.03
N ARG A 71 -5.56 -3.46 -14.52
CA ARG A 71 -6.83 -2.77 -14.26
C ARG A 71 -7.84 -3.05 -15.34
N GLN A 72 -7.43 -2.87 -16.58
CA GLN A 72 -8.19 -3.23 -17.77
C GLN A 72 -7.24 -3.99 -18.68
N ALA A 73 -7.77 -4.70 -19.66
CA ALA A 73 -6.95 -5.52 -20.55
C ALA A 73 -5.75 -4.74 -21.09
N GLY A 74 -4.55 -5.20 -20.78
CA GLY A 74 -3.31 -4.57 -21.21
C GLY A 74 -2.90 -3.31 -20.44
N GLN A 75 -3.67 -2.89 -19.43
CA GLN A 75 -3.36 -1.69 -18.65
C GLN A 75 -2.92 -2.07 -17.23
N PHE A 76 -1.62 -1.98 -17.00
CA PHE A 76 -1.01 -2.37 -15.72
C PHE A 76 -0.59 -1.16 -14.92
N ILE A 77 -0.74 -1.27 -13.60
CA ILE A 77 -0.25 -0.28 -12.64
C ILE A 77 0.71 -0.97 -11.68
N SER A 78 1.56 -0.16 -11.04
CA SER A 78 2.47 -0.64 -9.99
C SER A 78 1.82 -0.43 -8.64
N VAL A 79 1.76 -1.49 -7.84
CA VAL A 79 1.19 -1.46 -6.49
C VAL A 79 2.05 -2.33 -5.59
N TYR A 80 2.14 -2.00 -4.31
CA TYR A 80 2.80 -2.90 -3.36
C TYR A 80 1.95 -4.13 -3.14
N ASP A 81 2.61 -5.27 -2.91
CA ASP A 81 1.90 -6.51 -2.59
C ASP A 81 1.10 -6.37 -1.29
N ILE A 82 0.20 -7.31 -1.07
CA ILE A 82 -0.75 -7.26 0.05
C ILE A 82 -0.01 -7.16 1.39
N GLU A 83 1.00 -8.00 1.59
CA GLU A 83 1.70 -8.07 2.88
C GLU A 83 2.47 -6.79 3.17
N ARG A 84 3.19 -6.24 2.18
CA ARG A 84 3.84 -4.95 2.38
C ARG A 84 2.83 -3.85 2.69
N THR A 85 1.73 -3.84 1.97
CA THR A 85 0.68 -2.82 2.15
C THR A 85 0.12 -2.85 3.57
N LEU A 86 -0.26 -4.04 4.05
CA LEU A 86 -0.79 -4.19 5.41
C LEU A 86 0.21 -3.74 6.47
N VAL A 87 1.46 -4.18 6.34
CA VAL A 87 2.49 -3.87 7.33
C VAL A 87 2.84 -2.38 7.31
N GLU A 88 2.95 -1.77 6.13
CA GLU A 88 3.25 -0.33 6.06
C GLU A 88 2.15 0.53 6.69
N CYS A 89 0.90 0.11 6.63
CA CYS A 89 -0.19 0.83 7.29
C CYS A 89 -0.02 0.90 8.82
N LEU A 90 0.81 0.04 9.40
CA LEU A 90 1.11 0.06 10.83
C LEU A 90 2.13 1.12 11.23
N ARG A 91 2.81 1.73 10.26
CA ARG A 91 3.82 2.74 10.56
C ARG A 91 3.16 4.03 11.02
N THR A 92 3.49 4.46 12.23
CA THR A 92 2.88 5.63 12.88
C THR A 92 2.97 6.89 12.01
N ALA A 93 4.08 7.06 11.29
CA ALA A 93 4.32 8.25 10.48
C ALA A 93 3.27 8.45 9.36
N TYR A 94 2.60 7.39 8.94
CA TYR A 94 1.63 7.48 7.85
C TYR A 94 0.20 7.74 8.31
N HIS A 95 -0.07 7.67 9.61
CA HIS A 95 -1.36 8.04 10.21
C HIS A 95 -2.57 7.35 9.57
N VAL A 96 -2.43 6.09 9.16
CA VAL A 96 -3.56 5.34 8.62
C VAL A 96 -4.51 5.01 9.77
N ASP A 97 -5.81 5.25 9.58
CA ASP A 97 -6.82 5.03 10.60
C ASP A 97 -6.95 3.54 10.94
N ILE A 98 -6.99 3.23 12.23
CA ILE A 98 -7.19 1.85 12.68
C ILE A 98 -8.50 1.26 12.16
N GLN A 99 -9.52 2.10 11.94
CA GLN A 99 -10.79 1.66 11.36
C GLN A 99 -10.66 1.20 9.91
N VAL A 100 -9.56 1.53 9.25
CA VAL A 100 -9.20 1.01 7.93
C VAL A 100 -8.29 -0.22 8.07
N ILE A 101 -7.32 -0.15 8.97
CA ILE A 101 -6.31 -1.19 9.15
C ILE A 101 -6.91 -2.50 9.68
N ALA A 102 -7.71 -2.44 10.75
CA ALA A 102 -8.22 -3.65 11.39
C ALA A 102 -9.12 -4.47 10.47
N PRO A 103 -10.10 -3.88 9.75
CA PRO A 103 -10.90 -4.66 8.80
C PRO A 103 -10.07 -5.25 7.67
N ALA A 104 -9.01 -4.55 7.23
CA ALA A 104 -8.14 -5.04 6.16
C ALA A 104 -7.39 -6.30 6.61
N PHE A 105 -6.83 -6.30 7.82
CA PHE A 105 -6.20 -7.49 8.39
C PHE A 105 -7.20 -8.63 8.57
N GLN A 106 -8.40 -8.34 9.05
CA GLN A 106 -9.45 -9.35 9.20
C GLN A 106 -9.78 -10.00 7.86
N ALA A 107 -9.95 -9.20 6.82
CA ALA A 107 -10.24 -9.71 5.49
C ALA A 107 -9.09 -10.58 4.95
N TYR A 108 -7.85 -10.17 5.19
CA TYR A 108 -6.68 -10.92 4.78
C TYR A 108 -6.61 -12.28 5.47
N PHE A 109 -6.77 -12.31 6.80
CA PHE A 109 -6.73 -13.56 7.55
C PHE A 109 -7.90 -14.48 7.18
N LYS A 110 -9.06 -13.93 6.92
CA LYS A 110 -10.26 -14.70 6.57
C LYS A 110 -10.09 -15.45 5.26
N LYS A 111 -9.33 -14.92 4.30
CA LYS A 111 -9.08 -15.58 3.02
C LYS A 111 -8.27 -16.87 3.16
N GLY A 112 -7.54 -17.04 4.27
CA GLY A 112 -6.84 -18.28 4.58
C GLY A 112 -5.52 -18.51 3.86
N ALA A 113 -5.07 -17.61 3.02
CA ALA A 113 -3.79 -17.72 2.31
C ALA A 113 -2.75 -16.80 2.93
N VAL A 114 -2.59 -16.86 4.25
CA VAL A 114 -1.71 -15.97 5.01
C VAL A 114 -0.25 -16.35 4.83
N ASP A 115 0.56 -15.38 4.40
CA ASP A 115 2.00 -15.52 4.30
C ASP A 115 2.67 -14.86 5.51
N TYR A 116 2.77 -15.60 6.61
CA TYR A 116 3.36 -15.08 7.84
C TYR A 116 4.83 -14.72 7.68
N THR A 117 5.58 -15.50 6.91
CA THR A 117 6.99 -15.23 6.66
C THR A 117 7.16 -13.85 6.02
N LYS A 118 6.35 -13.57 5.02
CA LYS A 118 6.39 -12.30 4.31
C LYS A 118 5.93 -11.14 5.17
N LEU A 119 4.85 -11.32 5.94
CA LEU A 119 4.39 -10.31 6.89
C LEU A 119 5.48 -9.91 7.87
N TYR A 120 6.12 -10.89 8.51
CA TYR A 120 7.16 -10.62 9.51
C TYR A 120 8.44 -10.10 8.89
N HIS A 121 8.76 -10.51 7.66
CA HIS A 121 9.88 -9.93 6.92
C HIS A 121 9.69 -8.41 6.76
N TYR A 122 8.52 -8.00 6.28
CA TYR A 122 8.23 -6.57 6.15
C TYR A 122 8.15 -5.86 7.48
N ALA A 123 7.61 -6.52 8.51
CA ALA A 123 7.53 -5.93 9.84
C ALA A 123 8.91 -5.63 10.42
N GLN A 124 9.88 -6.51 10.19
CA GLN A 124 11.27 -6.26 10.59
C GLN A 124 11.87 -5.12 9.78
N LEU A 125 11.63 -5.12 8.48
CA LEU A 125 12.16 -4.10 7.57
C LEU A 125 11.68 -2.70 7.97
N PHE A 126 10.40 -2.57 8.34
CA PHE A 126 9.78 -1.31 8.70
C PHE A 126 9.69 -1.07 10.20
N LYS A 127 10.26 -1.97 11.02
CA LYS A 127 10.35 -1.83 12.49
C LYS A 127 8.99 -1.72 13.17
N VAL A 128 8.04 -2.55 12.75
CA VAL A 128 6.70 -2.61 13.32
C VAL A 128 6.32 -4.03 13.78
N THR A 129 7.31 -4.83 14.15
CA THR A 129 7.10 -6.24 14.50
C THR A 129 6.13 -6.41 15.67
N GLU A 130 6.26 -5.59 16.73
CA GLU A 130 5.37 -5.68 17.88
C GLU A 130 3.93 -5.33 17.51
N LYS A 131 3.75 -4.30 16.71
CA LYS A 131 2.41 -3.91 16.23
C LYS A 131 1.79 -5.03 15.40
N LEU A 132 2.56 -5.60 14.47
CA LEU A 132 2.07 -6.73 13.68
C LEU A 132 1.65 -7.89 14.58
N GLN A 133 2.49 -8.23 15.55
CA GLN A 133 2.20 -9.32 16.48
C GLN A 133 0.86 -9.12 17.18
N SER A 134 0.56 -7.89 17.61
CA SER A 134 -0.71 -7.57 18.25
C SER A 134 -1.90 -7.84 17.32
N TYR A 135 -1.79 -7.46 16.05
CA TYR A 135 -2.86 -7.72 15.08
C TYR A 135 -3.02 -9.21 14.81
N VAL A 136 -1.91 -9.94 14.70
CA VAL A 136 -1.94 -11.40 14.48
C VAL A 136 -2.62 -12.09 15.67
N GLU A 137 -2.27 -11.74 16.89
CA GLU A 137 -2.83 -12.36 18.11
C GLU A 137 -4.33 -12.15 18.22
N VAL A 138 -4.83 -10.98 17.85
CA VAL A 138 -6.23 -10.60 18.03
C VAL A 138 -7.10 -11.03 16.85
N LEU A 139 -6.59 -10.93 15.63
CA LEU A 139 -7.41 -11.03 14.41
C LEU A 139 -7.18 -12.31 13.60
N SER A 140 -6.10 -13.02 13.83
CA SER A 140 -5.86 -14.27 13.07
C SER A 140 -6.62 -15.46 13.62
#